data_b4fa8147f199b60e0f8f282b7883b634
#
_entry.id   b4fa8147f199b60e0f8f282b7883b634
#
_cell.length_a   1.000
_cell.length_b   1.000
_cell.length_c   1.000
_cell.angle_alpha   90.00
_cell.angle_beta   90.00
_cell.angle_gamma   90.00
#
_symmetry.space_group_name_H-M   'P 1'
#
loop_
_entity.id
_entity.type
_entity.pdbx_description
1 polymer ?
#
loop_
_entity_poly.entity_id
_entity_poly.type
_entity_poly.pdbx_seq_one_letter_code
_entity_poly.pdbx_strand_id
1 'polypeptide(L)'
;MSDKIIRAAGGVVWRRLSNGSAELLLVHRPGEGYDDWTFPKGKRDDADSSEEDCALREVFEETGLHCRLGHEISRVSYIDRKGRPKRVRYWTMTVASGAHSPNSEVDAVEWLSVDKVRKRLTYPRDLLVVDCFEQYLKSGLTE
;
A
#
# COMPACT_ATOMS: atom_id res chain seq x y z
N MET A 1 20.73 -23.16 6.43
CA MET A 1 20.42 -22.06 5.52
C MET A 1 19.06 -21.52 5.78
N SER A 2 18.99 -20.36 6.25
CA SER A 2 17.66 -19.82 6.45
C SER A 2 17.23 -19.05 5.22
N ASP A 3 16.11 -19.42 4.70
CA ASP A 3 15.43 -18.63 3.68
C ASP A 3 14.65 -17.56 4.42
N LYS A 4 15.38 -16.53 4.86
CA LYS A 4 14.72 -15.44 5.55
C LYS A 4 13.77 -14.71 4.63
N ILE A 5 12.53 -14.65 5.03
CA ILE A 5 11.52 -13.87 4.33
C ILE A 5 11.73 -12.40 4.68
N ILE A 6 11.86 -11.55 3.67
CA ILE A 6 11.88 -10.12 3.87
C ILE A 6 10.47 -9.68 4.21
N ARG A 7 10.34 -9.01 5.35
CA ARG A 7 9.06 -8.51 5.82
C ARG A 7 8.89 -7.06 5.40
N ALA A 8 7.71 -6.77 4.86
CA ALA A 8 7.33 -5.43 4.45
C ALA A 8 5.91 -5.17 4.88
N ALA A 9 5.53 -3.92 4.93
CA ALA A 9 4.19 -3.52 5.30
C ALA A 9 3.79 -2.26 4.55
N GLY A 10 2.50 -2.11 4.32
CA GLY A 10 1.99 -0.96 3.61
C GLY A 10 0.52 -0.71 3.88
N GLY A 11 -0.03 0.23 3.14
CA GLY A 11 -1.37 0.70 3.35
C GLY A 11 -2.20 0.72 2.08
N VAL A 12 -3.46 0.33 2.24
CA VAL A 12 -4.51 0.63 1.28
C VAL A 12 -5.19 1.87 1.81
N VAL A 13 -4.69 3.02 1.39
CA VAL A 13 -5.19 4.32 1.81
C VAL A 13 -6.42 4.63 0.97
N TRP A 14 -7.53 4.88 1.60
CA TRP A 14 -8.80 5.04 0.88
C TRP A 14 -9.63 6.18 1.44
N ARG A 15 -10.57 6.63 0.62
CA ARG A 15 -11.54 7.64 1.02
C ARG A 15 -12.87 7.36 0.36
N ARG A 16 -13.95 7.81 1.00
CA ARG A 16 -15.28 7.69 0.45
C ARG A 16 -15.69 9.03 -0.17
N LEU A 17 -16.18 8.97 -1.40
CA LEU A 17 -16.68 10.16 -2.07
C LEU A 17 -18.14 10.43 -1.67
N SER A 18 -18.62 11.63 -1.98
CA SER A 18 -19.99 12.05 -1.64
C SER A 18 -21.06 11.15 -2.29
N ASN A 19 -20.74 10.53 -3.42
CA ASN A 19 -21.66 9.60 -4.09
C ASN A 19 -21.64 8.18 -3.49
N GLY A 20 -20.87 7.97 -2.43
CA GLY A 20 -20.76 6.66 -1.76
C GLY A 20 -19.69 5.72 -2.31
N SER A 21 -19.08 6.05 -3.43
CA SER A 21 -18.00 5.22 -3.98
C SER A 21 -16.69 5.43 -3.22
N ALA A 22 -15.76 4.48 -3.35
CA ALA A 22 -14.46 4.56 -2.73
C ALA A 22 -13.38 4.86 -3.75
N GLU A 23 -12.36 5.60 -3.31
CA GLU A 23 -11.12 5.76 -4.05
C GLU A 23 -9.96 5.25 -3.23
N LEU A 24 -8.96 4.69 -3.92
CA LEU A 24 -7.72 4.19 -3.33
C LEU A 24 -6.55 5.02 -3.83
N LEU A 25 -5.53 5.15 -2.99
CA LEU A 25 -4.33 5.89 -3.33
C LEU A 25 -3.26 4.94 -3.86
N LEU A 26 -2.76 5.22 -5.05
CA LEU A 26 -1.59 4.55 -5.60
C LEU A 26 -0.41 5.51 -5.69
N VAL A 27 0.79 4.97 -5.62
CA VAL A 27 2.03 5.71 -5.77
C VAL A 27 2.74 5.28 -7.04
N HIS A 28 3.39 6.24 -7.70
CA HIS A 28 4.24 5.98 -8.85
C HIS A 28 5.70 5.97 -8.40
N ARG A 29 6.39 4.89 -8.70
CA ARG A 29 7.79 4.70 -8.34
C ARG A 29 8.63 4.63 -9.61
N PRO A 30 9.25 5.75 -10.03
CA PRO A 30 10.16 5.74 -11.17
C PRO A 30 11.49 5.14 -10.73
N GLY A 31 12.11 4.34 -11.59
CA GLY A 31 13.41 3.78 -11.28
C GLY A 31 14.07 3.18 -12.50
N GLU A 32 15.37 2.92 -12.39
CA GLU A 32 16.10 2.24 -13.44
C GLU A 32 15.59 0.82 -13.58
N GLY A 33 15.07 0.51 -14.78
CA GLY A 33 14.53 -0.81 -15.06
C GLY A 33 13.13 -1.06 -14.54
N TYR A 34 12.45 -0.05 -13.98
CA TYR A 34 11.05 -0.19 -13.58
C TYR A 34 10.31 1.13 -13.59
N ASP A 35 9.00 1.05 -13.69
CA ASP A 35 8.09 2.19 -13.77
C ASP A 35 6.77 1.71 -13.14
N ASP A 36 6.71 1.75 -11.81
CA ASP A 36 5.70 1.00 -11.07
C ASP A 36 4.60 1.89 -10.50
N TRP A 37 3.35 1.46 -10.68
CA TRP A 37 2.21 1.93 -9.89
C TRP A 37 1.85 0.86 -8.89
N THR A 38 1.94 1.18 -7.61
CA THR A 38 1.71 0.23 -6.52
C THR A 38 0.99 0.89 -5.36
N PHE A 39 0.54 0.08 -4.38
CA PHE A 39 0.18 0.61 -3.07
C PHE A 39 1.46 1.03 -2.34
N PRO A 40 1.40 2.08 -1.50
CA PRO A 40 2.57 2.49 -0.72
C PRO A 40 2.95 1.41 0.28
N LYS A 41 4.22 1.06 0.31
CA LYS A 41 4.75 0.00 1.16
C LYS A 41 6.27 0.05 1.23
N GLY A 42 6.84 -0.61 2.21
CA GLY A 42 8.29 -0.77 2.28
C GLY A 42 8.70 -1.79 3.32
N LYS A 43 10.00 -2.03 3.38
CA LYS A 43 10.58 -3.04 4.27
C LYS A 43 10.51 -2.61 5.72
N ARG A 44 10.29 -3.58 6.59
CA ARG A 44 10.41 -3.37 8.01
C ARG A 44 11.87 -3.11 8.36
N ASP A 45 12.08 -2.13 9.23
CA ASP A 45 13.38 -1.81 9.76
C ASP A 45 13.39 -2.08 11.28
N ASP A 46 14.60 -2.21 11.85
CA ASP A 46 14.74 -2.57 13.26
C ASP A 46 14.18 -1.51 14.22
N ALA A 47 14.07 -0.27 13.76
CA ALA A 47 13.49 0.79 14.56
C ALA A 47 11.95 0.74 14.64
N ASP A 48 11.32 -0.03 13.76
CA ASP A 48 9.86 -0.21 13.80
C ASP A 48 9.47 -1.08 14.98
N SER A 49 8.59 -0.60 15.84
CA SER A 49 8.12 -1.35 17.02
C SER A 49 7.24 -2.53 16.62
N SER A 50 6.60 -2.44 15.44
CA SER A 50 5.70 -3.46 14.93
C SER A 50 5.59 -3.35 13.42
N GLU A 51 4.95 -4.32 12.78
CA GLU A 51 4.67 -4.23 11.34
C GLU A 51 3.61 -3.17 11.07
N GLU A 52 2.70 -2.92 12.00
CA GLU A 52 1.74 -1.80 11.91
C GLU A 52 2.45 -0.45 11.87
N ASP A 53 3.44 -0.26 12.74
CA ASP A 53 4.25 0.98 12.72
C ASP A 53 5.05 1.10 11.44
N CYS A 54 5.58 -0.01 10.94
CA CYS A 54 6.25 -0.05 9.64
C CYS A 54 5.30 0.42 8.53
N ALA A 55 4.07 -0.07 8.52
CA ALA A 55 3.09 0.31 7.51
C ALA A 55 2.81 1.81 7.55
N LEU A 56 2.57 2.37 8.73
CA LEU A 56 2.31 3.80 8.88
C LEU A 56 3.51 4.65 8.46
N ARG A 57 4.71 4.23 8.83
CA ARG A 57 5.94 4.94 8.48
C ARG A 57 6.17 4.94 6.97
N GLU A 58 6.06 3.78 6.33
CA GLU A 58 6.31 3.66 4.90
C GLU A 58 5.27 4.45 4.09
N VAL A 59 4.01 4.41 4.50
CA VAL A 59 2.98 5.21 3.83
C VAL A 59 3.33 6.70 3.95
N PHE A 60 3.76 7.15 5.12
CA PHE A 60 4.17 8.54 5.30
C PHE A 60 5.38 8.90 4.43
N GLU A 61 6.40 8.05 4.42
CA GLU A 61 7.62 8.31 3.64
C GLU A 61 7.33 8.40 2.14
N GLU A 62 6.45 7.57 1.64
CA GLU A 62 6.13 7.55 0.21
C GLU A 62 5.08 8.59 -0.20
N THR A 63 4.15 8.92 0.66
CA THR A 63 3.01 9.78 0.29
C THR A 63 2.99 11.14 0.97
N GLY A 64 3.69 11.32 2.07
CA GLY A 64 3.58 12.53 2.89
C GLY A 64 2.33 12.57 3.74
N LEU A 65 1.55 11.50 3.79
CA LEU A 65 0.29 11.46 4.51
C LEU A 65 0.44 10.74 5.85
N HIS A 66 -0.02 11.39 6.91
CA HIS A 66 -0.20 10.75 8.22
C HIS A 66 -1.56 10.10 8.23
N CYS A 67 -1.60 8.79 8.41
CA CYS A 67 -2.81 8.01 8.30
C CYS A 67 -3.23 7.41 9.65
N ARG A 68 -4.52 7.10 9.74
CA ARG A 68 -5.06 6.27 10.82
C ARG A 68 -5.07 4.83 10.36
N LEU A 69 -4.57 3.94 11.20
CA LEU A 69 -4.54 2.50 10.92
C LEU A 69 -5.95 1.93 11.04
N GLY A 70 -6.33 1.14 10.04
CA GLY A 70 -7.59 0.40 10.05
C GLY A 70 -7.36 -1.08 10.33
N HIS A 71 -7.84 -1.94 9.43
CA HIS A 71 -7.77 -3.39 9.58
C HIS A 71 -6.76 -3.99 8.62
N GLU A 72 -6.05 -5.01 9.07
CA GLU A 72 -5.24 -5.80 8.15
C GLU A 72 -6.17 -6.58 7.21
N ILE A 73 -5.95 -6.43 5.90
CA ILE A 73 -6.83 -7.04 4.90
C ILE A 73 -6.13 -8.04 4.00
N SER A 74 -4.80 -7.98 3.89
CA SER A 74 -4.12 -8.82 2.91
C SER A 74 -2.66 -9.08 3.29
N ARG A 75 -2.17 -10.25 2.91
CA ARG A 75 -0.75 -10.61 2.95
C ARG A 75 -0.38 -11.15 1.58
N VAL A 76 0.60 -10.56 0.94
CA VAL A 76 1.05 -10.96 -0.39
C VAL A 76 2.49 -11.43 -0.30
N SER A 77 2.75 -12.66 -0.77
CA SER A 77 4.08 -13.24 -0.78
C SER A 77 4.55 -13.43 -2.23
N TYR A 78 5.80 -13.08 -2.49
CA TYR A 78 6.37 -13.20 -3.82
C TYR A 78 7.89 -13.22 -3.75
N ILE A 79 8.53 -13.52 -4.86
CA ILE A 79 9.98 -13.42 -5.00
C ILE A 79 10.27 -12.04 -5.60
N ASP A 80 11.11 -11.25 -4.92
CA ASP A 80 11.44 -9.90 -5.39
C ASP A 80 12.45 -9.94 -6.54
N ARG A 81 12.81 -8.76 -7.06
CA ARG A 81 13.72 -8.62 -8.20
C ARG A 81 15.11 -9.19 -7.93
N LYS A 82 15.50 -9.26 -6.65
CA LYS A 82 16.80 -9.81 -6.25
C LYS A 82 16.72 -11.29 -5.93
N GLY A 83 15.60 -11.94 -6.24
CA GLY A 83 15.42 -13.36 -5.99
C GLY A 83 15.13 -13.74 -4.55
N ARG A 84 14.70 -12.79 -3.73
CA ARG A 84 14.47 -13.03 -2.30
C ARG A 84 12.99 -13.19 -2.01
N PRO A 85 12.62 -14.15 -1.13
CA PRO A 85 11.22 -14.25 -0.71
C PRO A 85 10.83 -13.02 0.12
N LYS A 86 9.67 -12.48 -0.19
CA LYS A 86 9.17 -11.26 0.45
C LYS A 86 7.70 -11.42 0.75
N ARG A 87 7.26 -10.92 1.92
CA ARG A 87 5.87 -10.88 2.31
C ARG A 87 5.51 -9.44 2.68
N VAL A 88 4.44 -8.93 2.09
CA VAL A 88 3.91 -7.61 2.39
C VAL A 88 2.57 -7.75 3.07
N ARG A 89 2.42 -7.15 4.25
CA ARG A 89 1.15 -7.06 4.96
C ARG A 89 0.54 -5.70 4.68
N TYR A 90 -0.76 -5.68 4.38
CA TYR A 90 -1.47 -4.45 4.06
C TYR A 90 -2.62 -4.20 5.04
N TRP A 91 -2.69 -2.97 5.54
CA TRP A 91 -3.81 -2.47 6.35
C TRP A 91 -4.57 -1.42 5.59
N THR A 92 -5.89 -1.37 5.81
CA THR A 92 -6.67 -0.21 5.37
C THR A 92 -6.25 1.00 6.19
N MET A 93 -6.21 2.16 5.57
CA MET A 93 -5.86 3.41 6.25
C MET A 93 -6.71 4.55 5.73
N THR A 94 -6.97 5.52 6.60
CA THR A 94 -7.61 6.78 6.21
C THR A 94 -6.69 7.93 6.57
N VAL A 95 -6.77 9.03 5.82
CA VAL A 95 -5.87 10.17 6.00
C VAL A 95 -6.27 10.99 7.21
N ALA A 96 -5.33 11.26 8.10
CA ALA A 96 -5.51 12.17 9.23
C ALA A 96 -5.01 13.57 8.88
N SER A 97 -3.85 13.68 8.24
CA SER A 97 -3.23 14.97 7.90
C SER A 97 -2.12 14.77 6.86
N GLY A 98 -1.56 15.87 6.41
CA GLY A 98 -0.41 15.85 5.50
C GLY A 98 -0.81 16.07 4.05
N ALA A 99 0.21 16.17 3.20
CA ALA A 99 0.05 16.34 1.76
C ALA A 99 1.24 15.72 1.06
N HIS A 100 1.01 15.23 -0.16
CA HIS A 100 2.09 14.63 -0.93
C HIS A 100 3.04 15.71 -1.47
N SER A 101 4.32 15.40 -1.40
CA SER A 101 5.37 16.15 -2.06
C SER A 101 6.28 15.14 -2.75
N PRO A 102 6.60 15.33 -4.03
CA PRO A 102 7.45 14.36 -4.74
C PRO A 102 8.80 14.19 -4.05
N ASN A 103 9.29 12.96 -4.04
CA ASN A 103 10.57 12.61 -3.44
C ASN A 103 11.33 11.64 -4.34
N SER A 104 12.50 11.17 -3.91
CA SER A 104 13.35 10.31 -4.74
C SER A 104 12.76 8.93 -5.01
N GLU A 105 11.83 8.47 -4.18
CA GLU A 105 11.21 7.15 -4.33
C GLU A 105 9.86 7.20 -5.02
N VAL A 106 9.07 8.26 -4.76
CA VAL A 106 7.72 8.43 -5.27
C VAL A 106 7.58 9.82 -5.85
N ASP A 107 7.35 9.91 -7.14
CA ASP A 107 7.22 11.20 -7.83
C ASP A 107 5.77 11.64 -7.98
N ALA A 108 4.81 10.74 -7.83
CA ALA A 108 3.39 11.06 -7.98
C ALA A 108 2.52 10.12 -7.15
N VAL A 109 1.39 10.62 -6.73
CA VAL A 109 0.32 9.83 -6.12
C VAL A 109 -0.99 10.13 -6.86
N GLU A 110 -1.88 9.16 -6.93
CA GLU A 110 -3.20 9.35 -7.53
C GLU A 110 -4.27 8.66 -6.71
N TRP A 111 -5.38 9.37 -6.53
CA TRP A 111 -6.61 8.80 -6.00
C TRP A 111 -7.42 8.25 -7.17
N LEU A 112 -7.71 6.95 -7.14
CA LEU A 112 -8.38 6.28 -8.25
C LEU A 112 -9.55 5.44 -7.75
N SER A 113 -10.60 5.35 -8.57
CA SER A 113 -11.68 4.38 -8.32
C SER A 113 -11.12 2.97 -8.33
N VAL A 114 -11.83 2.05 -7.71
CA VAL A 114 -11.40 0.64 -7.65
C VAL A 114 -11.15 0.09 -9.06
N ASP A 115 -12.04 0.38 -10.01
CA ASP A 115 -11.87 -0.11 -11.38
C ASP A 115 -10.61 0.45 -12.05
N LYS A 116 -10.29 1.71 -11.81
CA LYS A 116 -9.07 2.33 -12.36
C LYS A 116 -7.83 1.79 -11.69
N VAL A 117 -7.90 1.50 -10.40
CA VAL A 117 -6.79 0.87 -9.66
C VAL A 117 -6.43 -0.47 -10.30
N ARG A 118 -7.44 -1.29 -10.60
CA ARG A 118 -7.21 -2.60 -11.24
C ARG A 118 -6.47 -2.48 -12.57
N LYS A 119 -6.75 -1.44 -13.32
CA LYS A 119 -6.12 -1.19 -14.63
C LYS A 119 -4.73 -0.56 -14.50
N ARG A 120 -4.50 0.19 -13.44
CA ARG A 120 -3.25 0.94 -13.26
C ARG A 120 -2.15 0.13 -12.60
N LEU A 121 -2.49 -0.78 -11.67
CA LEU A 121 -1.50 -1.56 -10.93
C LEU A 121 -0.54 -2.28 -11.87
N THR A 122 0.74 -2.15 -11.60
CA THR A 122 1.78 -2.75 -12.44
C THR A 122 1.84 -4.27 -12.27
N TYR A 123 1.66 -4.76 -11.04
CA TYR A 123 1.86 -6.17 -10.74
C TYR A 123 0.54 -6.90 -10.51
N PRO A 124 0.31 -8.03 -11.23
CA PRO A 124 -0.93 -8.82 -11.04
C PRO A 124 -1.15 -9.27 -9.59
N ARG A 125 -0.09 -9.52 -8.83
CA ARG A 125 -0.22 -9.94 -7.43
C ARG A 125 -0.94 -8.90 -6.57
N ASP A 126 -0.85 -7.63 -6.94
CA ASP A 126 -1.50 -6.55 -6.19
C ASP A 126 -3.02 -6.52 -6.40
N LEU A 127 -3.52 -7.20 -7.43
CA LEU A 127 -4.97 -7.34 -7.63
C LEU A 127 -5.62 -8.11 -6.50
N LEU A 128 -4.88 -9.02 -5.83
CA LEU A 128 -5.39 -9.73 -4.65
C LEU A 128 -5.69 -8.75 -3.51
N VAL A 129 -4.88 -7.71 -3.39
CA VAL A 129 -5.11 -6.67 -2.37
C VAL A 129 -6.41 -5.91 -2.67
N VAL A 130 -6.67 -5.61 -3.93
CA VAL A 130 -7.93 -4.96 -4.34
C VAL A 130 -9.13 -5.84 -4.02
N ASP A 131 -9.02 -7.14 -4.30
CA ASP A 131 -10.09 -8.10 -3.97
C ASP A 131 -10.37 -8.10 -2.46
N CYS A 132 -9.33 -8.10 -1.65
CA CYS A 132 -9.47 -8.05 -0.19
C CYS A 132 -10.10 -6.73 0.27
N PHE A 133 -9.75 -5.62 -0.38
CA PHE A 133 -10.36 -4.34 -0.06
C PHE A 133 -11.86 -4.34 -0.37
N GLU A 134 -12.27 -4.91 -1.49
CA GLU A 134 -13.69 -5.00 -1.84
C GLU A 134 -14.46 -5.85 -0.83
N GLN A 135 -13.86 -6.95 -0.36
CA GLN A 135 -14.44 -7.75 0.72
C GLN A 135 -14.57 -6.95 2.02
N TYR A 136 -13.55 -6.16 2.33
CA TYR A 136 -13.57 -5.28 3.50
C TYR A 136 -14.74 -4.30 3.42
N LEU A 137 -14.96 -3.67 2.27
CA LEU A 137 -16.09 -2.75 2.10
C LEU A 137 -17.43 -3.44 2.32
N LYS A 138 -17.57 -4.68 1.85
CA LYS A 138 -18.81 -5.46 1.99
C LYS A 138 -19.03 -5.97 3.41
N SER A 139 -17.97 -6.06 4.22
CA SER A 139 -18.03 -6.65 5.56
C SER A 139 -18.75 -5.77 6.58
N GLY A 140 -18.88 -4.49 6.30
CA GLY A 140 -19.42 -3.53 7.26
C GLY A 140 -18.45 -3.11 8.34
N LEU A 141 -17.18 -3.50 8.24
CA LEU A 141 -16.13 -3.09 9.20
C LEU A 141 -15.57 -1.69 8.89
N THR A 142 -16.08 -1.03 7.89
CA THR A 142 -15.64 0.31 7.49
C THR A 142 -16.06 1.34 8.53
N GLU A 143 -15.19 2.30 8.77
CA GLU A 143 -15.46 3.43 9.65
C GLU A 143 -16.26 4.52 8.95
#